data_3b7ab0dc39aaa9dd79ac60bc80b5892f
#
_entry.id   3b7ab0dc39aaa9dd79ac60bc80b5892f
#
_cell.length_a   1.000
_cell.length_b   1.000
_cell.length_c   1.000
_cell.angle_alpha   90.00
_cell.angle_beta   90.00
_cell.angle_gamma   90.00
#
_symmetry.space_group_name_H-M   'P 1'
#
loop_
_entity.id
_entity.type
_entity.pdbx_description
1 polymer ?
#
loop_
_entity_poly.entity_id
_entity_poly.type
_entity_poly.pdbx_seq_one_letter_code
_entity_poly.pdbx_strand_id
1 'polypeptide(L)'
;MRKVYGIQLLLLMSASLLLAVAPVRSQEKKPVVIAIPVGLSGVNSVVAPAVVQSAELAADELNAKGGILGQPVKVVPLDDESGPAGAVKAFNTGIRQDKADVIITMETSAARNAGAPIAERAKVPFIYTSFYEGRACGEYLFVNAWVPEQVVPPLIKFMTDEKKVKRWSAVGSDYAFGRGMIEAAKKTIKDMGGIILGEEYQPLQQSDWTAIISKIRAANPDGIIYSTSGGGPNIDFLKQLKAAGLTMPIGSLSIDELTAEAGGNAAEGVYYTGDYFTGIDNPENKRFLEAMKKKFGAELKTPNALSEQEYDGLHAYAMAAEKAGTTNADAIIKVLPTVVFEGPRGSVQMNKQNHAPLPIYLAQVQADGKTKVLRDFGLIDPGDQCPTR
;
A
#
# COMPACT_ATOMS: atom_id res chain seq x y z
N MET A 1 53.01 -2.80 -96.32
CA MET A 1 52.19 -1.64 -95.92
C MET A 1 50.82 -2.11 -95.45
N ARG A 2 50.56 -2.06 -94.17
CA ARG A 2 49.25 -1.87 -93.52
C ARG A 2 49.44 -2.12 -92.02
N LYS A 3 49.36 -1.05 -91.25
CA LYS A 3 49.38 -1.04 -89.78
C LYS A 3 47.99 -1.49 -89.33
N VAL A 4 47.95 -2.44 -88.36
CA VAL A 4 46.76 -2.78 -87.58
C VAL A 4 46.97 -2.34 -86.15
N TYR A 5 46.12 -1.43 -85.73
CA TYR A 5 46.07 -0.90 -84.31
C TYR A 5 45.29 -1.88 -83.46
N GLY A 6 45.91 -2.39 -82.39
CA GLY A 6 45.24 -3.16 -81.37
C GLY A 6 44.64 -2.23 -80.32
N ILE A 7 43.33 -2.37 -80.02
CA ILE A 7 42.62 -1.69 -78.97
C ILE A 7 42.71 -2.57 -77.73
N GLN A 8 43.41 -2.04 -76.65
CA GLN A 8 43.40 -2.65 -75.32
C GLN A 8 42.14 -2.21 -74.61
N LEU A 9 41.27 -3.15 -74.25
CA LEU A 9 40.08 -2.97 -73.44
C LEU A 9 40.49 -3.04 -71.95
N LEU A 10 40.46 -1.92 -71.19
CA LEU A 10 40.64 -1.89 -69.77
C LEU A 10 39.31 -2.26 -69.08
N LEU A 11 39.25 -3.43 -68.42
CA LEU A 11 38.17 -3.85 -67.54
C LEU A 11 38.43 -3.25 -66.16
N LEU A 12 37.66 -2.21 -65.77
CA LEU A 12 37.57 -1.70 -64.42
C LEU A 12 36.68 -2.65 -63.59
N MET A 13 37.30 -3.43 -62.70
CA MET A 13 36.60 -4.20 -61.69
C MET A 13 36.26 -3.23 -60.54
N SER A 14 35.03 -2.76 -60.46
CA SER A 14 34.46 -2.08 -59.29
C SER A 14 34.15 -3.11 -58.19
N ALA A 15 35.04 -3.20 -57.18
CA ALA A 15 34.80 -3.97 -55.98
C ALA A 15 33.79 -3.21 -55.09
N SER A 16 32.51 -3.65 -55.13
CA SER A 16 31.48 -3.17 -54.19
C SER A 16 31.73 -3.76 -52.82
N LEU A 17 32.24 -2.94 -51.87
CA LEU A 17 32.42 -3.29 -50.47
C LEU A 17 31.03 -3.29 -49.79
N LEU A 18 30.39 -4.44 -49.72
CA LEU A 18 29.18 -4.67 -48.88
C LEU A 18 29.61 -4.62 -47.43
N LEU A 19 29.45 -3.45 -46.77
CA LEU A 19 29.47 -3.33 -45.32
C LEU A 19 28.30 -4.14 -44.74
N ALA A 20 28.57 -5.36 -44.30
CA ALA A 20 27.64 -6.12 -43.47
C ALA A 20 27.44 -5.39 -42.14
N VAL A 21 26.36 -4.64 -42.04
CA VAL A 21 25.88 -4.10 -40.76
C VAL A 21 25.43 -5.31 -39.94
N ALA A 22 26.32 -5.82 -39.08
CA ALA A 22 25.91 -6.82 -38.09
C ALA A 22 24.84 -6.18 -37.19
N PRO A 23 23.70 -6.86 -36.92
CA PRO A 23 22.72 -6.35 -35.98
C PRO A 23 23.44 -6.20 -34.64
N VAL A 24 23.51 -4.96 -34.11
CA VAL A 24 23.92 -4.70 -32.77
C VAL A 24 22.89 -5.41 -31.87
N ARG A 25 23.25 -6.58 -31.39
CA ARG A 25 22.44 -7.31 -30.42
C ARG A 25 22.44 -6.43 -29.17
N SER A 26 21.37 -5.67 -28.97
CA SER A 26 21.16 -4.92 -27.74
C SER A 26 21.29 -5.93 -26.60
N GLN A 27 22.32 -5.76 -25.79
CA GLN A 27 22.49 -6.57 -24.58
C GLN A 27 21.28 -6.29 -23.72
N GLU A 28 20.42 -7.28 -23.47
CA GLU A 28 19.27 -7.14 -22.59
C GLU A 28 19.78 -6.61 -21.25
N LYS A 29 19.35 -5.40 -20.90
CA LYS A 29 19.71 -4.78 -19.63
C LYS A 29 19.08 -5.60 -18.50
N LYS A 30 19.85 -5.84 -17.42
CA LYS A 30 19.36 -6.49 -16.22
C LYS A 30 18.14 -5.70 -15.71
N PRO A 31 17.01 -6.35 -15.38
CA PRO A 31 15.85 -5.65 -14.86
C PRO A 31 16.12 -5.05 -13.46
N VAL A 32 15.46 -3.95 -13.16
CA VAL A 32 15.25 -3.48 -11.78
C VAL A 32 14.17 -4.37 -11.17
N VAL A 33 14.52 -5.08 -10.11
CA VAL A 33 13.65 -6.06 -9.46
C VAL A 33 13.01 -5.46 -8.22
N ILE A 34 11.68 -5.46 -8.18
CA ILE A 34 10.88 -5.04 -7.04
C ILE A 34 10.24 -6.29 -6.43
N ALA A 35 10.68 -6.69 -5.24
CA ALA A 35 10.06 -7.79 -4.52
C ALA A 35 8.86 -7.28 -3.71
N ILE A 36 7.79 -8.06 -3.75
CA ILE A 36 6.52 -7.75 -3.08
C ILE A 36 6.14 -8.93 -2.17
N PRO A 37 6.77 -9.08 -0.98
CA PRO A 37 6.26 -9.97 0.06
C PRO A 37 4.85 -9.52 0.45
N VAL A 38 3.84 -10.34 0.24
CA VAL A 38 2.44 -9.93 0.47
C VAL A 38 1.57 -11.14 0.81
N GLY A 39 0.62 -10.99 1.70
CA GLY A 39 -0.24 -12.08 2.17
C GLY A 39 -1.25 -12.56 1.12
N LEU A 40 -0.78 -13.26 0.09
CA LEU A 40 -1.66 -13.91 -0.90
C LEU A 40 -2.50 -15.02 -0.27
N SER A 41 -2.03 -15.58 0.84
CA SER A 41 -2.79 -16.45 1.74
C SER A 41 -2.90 -15.83 3.15
N GLY A 42 -3.70 -16.45 4.03
CA GLY A 42 -3.94 -15.95 5.38
C GLY A 42 -4.89 -14.75 5.43
N VAL A 43 -4.79 -13.93 6.48
CA VAL A 43 -5.78 -12.87 6.79
C VAL A 43 -5.86 -11.76 5.75
N ASN A 44 -4.81 -11.50 5.01
CA ASN A 44 -4.74 -10.46 3.97
C ASN A 44 -5.15 -10.95 2.56
N SER A 45 -5.50 -12.24 2.39
CA SER A 45 -5.82 -12.82 1.08
C SER A 45 -6.96 -12.12 0.32
N VAL A 46 -7.81 -11.38 1.01
CA VAL A 46 -8.87 -10.56 0.39
C VAL A 46 -8.27 -9.34 -0.31
N VAL A 47 -7.32 -8.64 0.32
CA VAL A 47 -6.80 -7.34 -0.15
C VAL A 47 -5.52 -7.47 -0.98
N ALA A 48 -4.70 -8.47 -0.74
CA ALA A 48 -3.41 -8.67 -1.41
C ALA A 48 -3.49 -8.71 -2.95
N PRO A 49 -4.51 -9.32 -3.59
CA PRO A 49 -4.61 -9.32 -5.05
C PRO A 49 -4.71 -7.91 -5.66
N ALA A 50 -5.39 -6.96 -5.01
CA ALA A 50 -5.48 -5.58 -5.48
C ALA A 50 -4.11 -4.87 -5.41
N VAL A 51 -3.33 -5.16 -4.37
CA VAL A 51 -1.95 -4.65 -4.20
C VAL A 51 -1.07 -5.12 -5.36
N VAL A 52 -1.09 -6.42 -5.67
CA VAL A 52 -0.33 -6.99 -6.79
C VAL A 52 -0.76 -6.37 -8.13
N GLN A 53 -2.07 -6.22 -8.35
CA GLN A 53 -2.57 -5.58 -9.56
C GLN A 53 -2.08 -4.13 -9.72
N SER A 54 -2.05 -3.35 -8.64
CA SER A 54 -1.54 -1.99 -8.67
C SER A 54 -0.04 -1.93 -8.94
N ALA A 55 0.75 -2.84 -8.35
CA ALA A 55 2.18 -2.97 -8.63
C ALA A 55 2.44 -3.35 -10.09
N GLU A 56 1.67 -4.28 -10.65
CA GLU A 56 1.78 -4.67 -12.07
C GLU A 56 1.40 -3.52 -13.01
N LEU A 57 0.39 -2.70 -12.66
CA LEU A 57 0.06 -1.51 -13.44
C LEU A 57 1.21 -0.51 -13.43
N ALA A 58 1.75 -0.19 -12.25
CA ALA A 58 2.87 0.74 -12.10
C ALA A 58 4.11 0.25 -12.89
N ALA A 59 4.44 -1.03 -12.82
CA ALA A 59 5.54 -1.61 -13.57
C ALA A 59 5.33 -1.50 -15.09
N ASP A 60 4.12 -1.74 -15.59
CA ASP A 60 3.80 -1.58 -17.01
C ASP A 60 3.92 -0.12 -17.47
N GLU A 61 3.44 0.82 -16.67
CA GLU A 61 3.56 2.26 -16.97
C GLU A 61 5.02 2.72 -17.00
N LEU A 62 5.84 2.24 -16.07
CA LEU A 62 7.28 2.51 -16.05
C LEU A 62 7.97 1.88 -17.27
N ASN A 63 7.65 0.63 -17.59
CA ASN A 63 8.21 -0.07 -18.75
C ASN A 63 7.81 0.59 -20.07
N ALA A 64 6.59 1.07 -20.21
CA ALA A 64 6.13 1.81 -21.37
C ALA A 64 6.91 3.13 -21.59
N LYS A 65 7.49 3.70 -20.51
CA LYS A 65 8.37 4.89 -20.55
C LYS A 65 9.86 4.54 -20.72
N GLY A 66 10.20 3.26 -20.89
CA GLY A 66 11.58 2.79 -21.07
C GLY A 66 12.22 2.18 -19.81
N GLY A 67 11.43 1.93 -18.77
CA GLY A 67 11.89 1.37 -17.50
C GLY A 67 12.52 2.40 -16.56
N ILE A 68 13.26 1.95 -15.57
CA ILE A 68 14.00 2.77 -14.62
C ILE A 68 15.47 2.83 -15.10
N LEU A 69 16.01 4.01 -15.35
CA LEU A 69 17.35 4.21 -15.90
C LEU A 69 17.58 3.41 -17.20
N GLY A 70 16.52 3.24 -17.99
CA GLY A 70 16.52 2.45 -19.21
C GLY A 70 16.62 0.93 -18.98
N GLN A 71 16.34 0.43 -17.78
CA GLN A 71 16.27 -0.98 -17.41
C GLN A 71 14.81 -1.40 -17.23
N PRO A 72 14.38 -2.58 -17.71
CA PRO A 72 13.03 -3.06 -17.48
C PRO A 72 12.72 -3.20 -15.98
N VAL A 73 11.50 -2.89 -15.57
CA VAL A 73 11.01 -3.12 -14.23
C VAL A 73 10.36 -4.49 -14.16
N LYS A 74 10.72 -5.28 -13.16
CA LYS A 74 10.13 -6.58 -12.86
C LYS A 74 9.60 -6.60 -11.44
N VAL A 75 8.30 -6.83 -11.26
CA VAL A 75 7.68 -7.10 -9.97
C VAL A 75 7.67 -8.59 -9.68
N VAL A 76 7.91 -8.97 -8.43
CA VAL A 76 7.99 -10.36 -7.97
C VAL A 76 7.15 -10.51 -6.70
N PRO A 77 5.85 -10.86 -6.84
CA PRO A 77 5.01 -11.18 -5.69
C PRO A 77 5.50 -12.45 -4.99
N LEU A 78 5.54 -12.42 -3.64
CA LEU A 78 6.00 -13.51 -2.79
C LEU A 78 5.01 -13.69 -1.64
N ASP A 79 4.36 -14.84 -1.53
CA ASP A 79 3.41 -15.08 -0.45
C ASP A 79 4.13 -15.12 0.91
N ASP A 80 3.76 -14.22 1.81
CA ASP A 80 4.24 -14.14 3.18
C ASP A 80 3.27 -14.80 4.19
N GLU A 81 2.19 -15.42 3.68
CA GLU A 81 1.16 -16.11 4.46
C GLU A 81 0.51 -15.21 5.54
N SER A 82 0.58 -13.86 5.34
CA SER A 82 0.14 -12.82 6.28
C SER A 82 0.75 -12.95 7.69
N GLY A 83 1.95 -13.51 7.81
CA GLY A 83 2.55 -13.81 9.10
C GLY A 83 4.08 -13.70 9.18
N PRO A 84 4.63 -13.65 10.42
CA PRO A 84 6.07 -13.41 10.62
C PRO A 84 6.98 -14.46 9.97
N ALA A 85 6.61 -15.74 10.02
CA ALA A 85 7.43 -16.84 9.48
C ALA A 85 7.48 -16.78 7.94
N GLY A 86 6.33 -16.57 7.30
CA GLY A 86 6.23 -16.38 5.85
C GLY A 86 6.98 -15.13 5.39
N ALA A 87 6.86 -14.02 6.12
CA ALA A 87 7.60 -12.80 5.83
C ALA A 87 9.11 -13.01 5.86
N VAL A 88 9.65 -13.69 6.88
CA VAL A 88 11.08 -14.04 6.94
C VAL A 88 11.53 -14.78 5.69
N LYS A 89 10.73 -15.75 5.23
CA LYS A 89 11.01 -16.52 4.01
C LYS A 89 10.94 -15.65 2.77
N ALA A 90 9.85 -14.89 2.61
CA ALA A 90 9.60 -14.04 1.44
C ALA A 90 10.66 -12.95 1.27
N PHE A 91 11.04 -12.23 2.36
CA PHE A 91 12.11 -11.23 2.33
C PHE A 91 13.46 -11.84 1.95
N ASN A 92 13.83 -13.01 2.54
CA ASN A 92 15.07 -13.67 2.16
C ASN A 92 15.06 -14.15 0.71
N THR A 93 13.93 -14.65 0.21
CA THR A 93 13.78 -15.05 -1.20
C THR A 93 13.97 -13.85 -2.12
N GLY A 94 13.20 -12.76 -1.92
CA GLY A 94 13.30 -11.55 -2.72
C GLY A 94 14.72 -10.97 -2.75
N ILE A 95 15.35 -10.84 -1.59
CA ILE A 95 16.68 -10.25 -1.48
C ILE A 95 17.79 -11.18 -2.02
N ARG A 96 17.77 -12.45 -1.64
CA ARG A 96 18.92 -13.34 -1.90
C ARG A 96 18.80 -14.13 -3.20
N GLN A 97 17.59 -14.55 -3.57
CA GLN A 97 17.34 -15.36 -4.77
C GLN A 97 16.99 -14.48 -5.95
N ASP A 98 15.98 -13.60 -5.79
CA ASP A 98 15.48 -12.74 -6.86
C ASP A 98 16.34 -11.49 -7.07
N LYS A 99 17.25 -11.17 -6.12
CA LYS A 99 18.15 -10.00 -6.17
C LYS A 99 17.41 -8.69 -6.27
N ALA A 100 16.37 -8.55 -5.45
CA ALA A 100 15.57 -7.33 -5.41
C ALA A 100 16.45 -6.09 -5.16
N ASP A 101 16.22 -5.06 -5.95
CA ASP A 101 16.80 -3.72 -5.78
C ASP A 101 16.05 -2.94 -4.69
N VAL A 102 14.78 -3.27 -4.48
CA VAL A 102 13.91 -2.69 -3.46
C VAL A 102 12.81 -3.68 -3.06
N ILE A 103 12.34 -3.58 -1.83
CA ILE A 103 11.10 -4.20 -1.38
C ILE A 103 10.04 -3.10 -1.27
N ILE A 104 8.91 -3.29 -1.93
CA ILE A 104 7.75 -2.39 -1.83
C ILE A 104 6.57 -3.27 -1.54
N THR A 105 5.89 -3.07 -0.41
CA THR A 105 4.81 -4.01 -0.10
C THR A 105 3.91 -3.61 1.07
N MET A 106 2.68 -4.12 0.98
CA MET A 106 1.67 -4.12 2.03
C MET A 106 1.69 -5.45 2.79
N GLU A 107 1.84 -5.40 4.10
CA GLU A 107 1.75 -6.57 4.99
C GLU A 107 1.28 -6.21 6.40
N THR A 108 0.98 -7.25 7.19
CA THR A 108 0.64 -7.05 8.60
C THR A 108 1.81 -6.43 9.37
N SER A 109 1.53 -5.68 10.45
CA SER A 109 2.59 -5.16 11.31
C SER A 109 3.48 -6.26 11.89
N ALA A 110 2.95 -7.46 12.11
CA ALA A 110 3.72 -8.62 12.57
C ALA A 110 4.71 -9.11 11.50
N ALA A 111 4.27 -9.20 10.24
CA ALA A 111 5.11 -9.56 9.09
C ALA A 111 6.18 -8.49 8.82
N ARG A 112 5.80 -7.19 8.80
CA ARG A 112 6.75 -6.07 8.69
C ARG A 112 7.84 -6.14 9.78
N ASN A 113 7.47 -6.35 11.03
CA ASN A 113 8.43 -6.39 12.14
C ASN A 113 9.42 -7.56 12.01
N ALA A 114 9.03 -8.64 11.35
CA ALA A 114 9.91 -9.76 11.05
C ALA A 114 10.78 -9.50 9.79
N GLY A 115 10.24 -8.86 8.76
CA GLY A 115 10.89 -8.60 7.48
C GLY A 115 11.84 -7.40 7.49
N ALA A 116 11.43 -6.27 8.08
CA ALA A 116 12.19 -5.03 8.07
C ALA A 116 13.66 -5.18 8.56
N PRO A 117 13.96 -5.91 9.65
CA PRO A 117 15.35 -6.14 10.06
C PRO A 117 16.18 -6.93 9.04
N ILE A 118 15.55 -7.71 8.15
CA ILE A 118 16.23 -8.45 7.08
C ILE A 118 16.63 -7.48 5.97
N ALA A 119 15.71 -6.62 5.54
CA ALA A 119 15.98 -5.58 4.55
C ALA A 119 17.06 -4.60 5.05
N GLU A 120 16.96 -4.14 6.31
CA GLU A 120 17.91 -3.25 6.95
C GLU A 120 19.33 -3.84 6.95
N ARG A 121 19.51 -5.09 7.40
CA ARG A 121 20.83 -5.77 7.39
C ARG A 121 21.38 -6.00 5.99
N ALA A 122 20.50 -6.24 5.02
CA ALA A 122 20.87 -6.43 3.62
C ALA A 122 21.11 -5.11 2.88
N LYS A 123 20.82 -3.97 3.51
CA LYS A 123 20.83 -2.63 2.90
C LYS A 123 19.97 -2.58 1.63
N VAL A 124 18.76 -3.11 1.69
CA VAL A 124 17.78 -3.04 0.61
C VAL A 124 16.69 -2.07 1.05
N PRO A 125 16.39 -1.01 0.29
CA PRO A 125 15.31 -0.10 0.63
C PRO A 125 13.99 -0.85 0.74
N PHE A 126 13.23 -0.55 1.79
CA PHE A 126 11.91 -1.12 2.03
C PHE A 126 10.89 0.02 2.13
N ILE A 127 10.00 0.12 1.14
CA ILE A 127 8.85 1.03 1.16
C ILE A 127 7.65 0.24 1.64
N TYR A 128 7.21 0.54 2.84
CA TYR A 128 6.05 -0.08 3.47
C TYR A 128 4.78 0.68 3.10
N THR A 129 3.88 0.00 2.40
CA THR A 129 2.70 0.56 1.75
C THR A 129 1.41 0.17 2.48
N SER A 130 1.48 -0.07 3.77
CA SER A 130 0.33 -0.37 4.62
C SER A 130 0.22 0.60 5.77
N PHE A 131 -0.98 1.05 6.02
CA PHE A 131 -1.28 1.78 7.23
C PHE A 131 -1.03 0.93 8.48
N TYR A 132 -0.58 1.57 9.56
CA TYR A 132 -0.12 0.85 10.73
C TYR A 132 -0.17 1.69 12.01
N GLU A 133 0.21 1.08 13.15
CA GLU A 133 0.18 1.66 14.48
C GLU A 133 1.23 2.75 14.77
N GLY A 134 2.08 3.09 13.79
CA GLY A 134 3.14 4.08 13.95
C GLY A 134 4.46 3.53 14.53
N ARG A 135 5.48 4.40 14.59
CA ARG A 135 6.75 4.17 15.27
C ARG A 135 7.69 3.11 14.64
N ALA A 136 7.48 2.71 13.40
CA ALA A 136 8.43 1.87 12.68
C ALA A 136 9.56 2.74 12.10
N CYS A 137 10.79 2.52 12.57
CA CYS A 137 11.95 3.32 12.22
C CYS A 137 13.09 2.44 11.72
N GLY A 138 13.76 2.86 10.67
CA GLY A 138 14.90 2.18 10.07
C GLY A 138 15.59 3.08 9.04
N GLU A 139 16.89 2.91 8.81
CA GLU A 139 17.62 3.69 7.81
C GLU A 139 17.09 3.40 6.40
N TYR A 140 16.75 2.13 6.12
CA TYR A 140 16.26 1.64 4.84
C TYR A 140 14.73 1.46 4.83
N LEU A 141 14.01 1.79 5.91
CA LEU A 141 12.56 1.69 5.99
C LEU A 141 11.91 3.05 5.71
N PHE A 142 10.96 3.06 4.78
CA PHE A 142 10.15 4.20 4.36
C PHE A 142 8.68 3.83 4.45
N VAL A 143 7.83 4.76 4.84
CA VAL A 143 6.38 4.54 4.99
C VAL A 143 5.63 5.62 4.22
N ASN A 144 4.85 5.24 3.23
CA ASN A 144 3.99 6.14 2.47
C ASN A 144 2.50 5.99 2.80
N ALA A 145 2.21 5.35 3.92
CA ALA A 145 0.86 5.09 4.42
C ALA A 145 0.60 5.87 5.73
N TRP A 146 -0.67 6.01 6.09
CA TRP A 146 -1.05 6.78 7.27
C TRP A 146 -0.74 6.06 8.60
N VAL A 147 -0.64 6.86 9.65
CA VAL A 147 -0.42 6.46 11.05
C VAL A 147 -1.55 6.99 11.94
N PRO A 148 -1.68 6.52 13.21
CA PRO A 148 -2.77 6.89 14.10
C PRO A 148 -2.98 8.39 14.25
N GLU A 149 -1.91 9.17 14.32
CA GLU A 149 -1.95 10.62 14.52
C GLU A 149 -2.71 11.34 13.40
N GLN A 150 -2.77 10.73 12.21
CA GLN A 150 -3.45 11.31 11.06
C GLN A 150 -4.94 10.95 11.01
N VAL A 151 -5.32 9.74 11.36
CA VAL A 151 -6.67 9.20 11.12
C VAL A 151 -7.54 9.10 12.37
N VAL A 152 -6.96 8.85 13.54
CA VAL A 152 -7.73 8.62 14.77
C VAL A 152 -8.41 9.90 15.27
N PRO A 153 -7.71 11.05 15.42
CA PRO A 153 -8.34 12.25 15.95
C PRO A 153 -9.54 12.74 15.11
N PRO A 154 -9.48 12.84 13.77
CA PRO A 154 -10.60 13.29 12.96
C PRO A 154 -11.80 12.33 13.01
N LEU A 155 -11.57 10.99 13.06
CA LEU A 155 -12.64 10.02 13.19
C LEU A 155 -13.35 10.12 14.55
N ILE A 156 -12.59 10.11 15.65
CA ILE A 156 -13.16 10.19 17.01
C ILE A 156 -13.90 11.51 17.18
N LYS A 157 -13.33 12.63 16.68
CA LYS A 157 -14.01 13.92 16.72
C LYS A 157 -15.35 13.88 16.00
N PHE A 158 -15.41 13.36 14.79
CA PHE A 158 -16.65 13.21 14.05
C PHE A 158 -17.68 12.35 14.79
N MET A 159 -17.26 11.20 15.29
CA MET A 159 -18.14 10.29 16.03
C MET A 159 -18.68 10.93 17.30
N THR A 160 -17.84 11.67 18.03
CA THR A 160 -18.25 12.38 19.27
C THR A 160 -19.18 13.54 18.96
N ASP A 161 -18.84 14.40 18.00
CA ASP A 161 -19.56 15.65 17.76
C ASP A 161 -20.85 15.44 16.97
N GLU A 162 -20.85 14.57 15.97
CA GLU A 162 -21.97 14.40 15.05
C GLU A 162 -22.81 13.15 15.35
N LYS A 163 -22.18 12.05 15.79
CA LYS A 163 -22.89 10.83 16.21
C LYS A 163 -23.19 10.77 17.69
N LYS A 164 -22.71 11.75 18.46
CA LYS A 164 -22.96 11.90 19.91
C LYS A 164 -22.44 10.74 20.76
N VAL A 165 -21.42 10.02 20.26
CA VAL A 165 -20.81 8.90 20.97
C VAL A 165 -19.95 9.42 22.11
N LYS A 166 -20.27 9.05 23.34
CA LYS A 166 -19.52 9.37 24.57
C LYS A 166 -19.04 8.11 25.28
N ARG A 167 -19.81 7.05 25.23
CA ARG A 167 -19.55 5.76 25.87
C ARG A 167 -19.18 4.75 24.79
N TRP A 168 -17.95 4.26 24.81
CA TRP A 168 -17.37 3.48 23.73
C TRP A 168 -17.10 2.03 24.13
N SER A 169 -17.30 1.08 23.21
CA SER A 169 -16.63 -0.21 23.23
C SER A 169 -15.49 -0.21 22.22
N ALA A 170 -14.32 -0.66 22.65
CA ALA A 170 -13.12 -0.76 21.82
C ALA A 170 -12.82 -2.23 21.52
N VAL A 171 -12.61 -2.57 20.25
CA VAL A 171 -12.40 -3.95 19.79
C VAL A 171 -11.20 -4.00 18.84
N GLY A 172 -10.29 -4.97 19.03
CA GLY A 172 -9.14 -5.12 18.16
C GLY A 172 -8.76 -6.58 17.90
N SER A 173 -7.95 -6.80 16.86
CA SER A 173 -7.19 -8.04 16.75
C SER A 173 -5.98 -8.00 17.68
N ASP A 174 -5.66 -9.15 18.28
CA ASP A 174 -4.60 -9.29 19.29
C ASP A 174 -3.21 -9.37 18.66
N TYR A 175 -2.74 -8.23 18.10
CA TYR A 175 -1.39 -8.04 17.59
C TYR A 175 -1.02 -6.55 17.56
N ALA A 176 0.19 -6.21 17.11
CA ALA A 176 0.74 -4.85 17.20
C ALA A 176 -0.19 -3.78 16.64
N PHE A 177 -0.72 -3.97 15.41
CA PHE A 177 -1.62 -3.00 14.79
C PHE A 177 -2.94 -2.83 15.58
N GLY A 178 -3.66 -3.94 15.84
CA GLY A 178 -4.96 -3.86 16.53
C GLY A 178 -4.84 -3.19 17.89
N ARG A 179 -3.83 -3.57 18.69
CA ARG A 179 -3.58 -2.98 20.01
C ARG A 179 -3.13 -1.53 19.92
N GLY A 180 -2.18 -1.21 19.02
CA GLY A 180 -1.65 0.15 18.89
C GLY A 180 -2.70 1.16 18.43
N MET A 181 -3.56 0.78 17.48
CA MET A 181 -4.65 1.62 17.00
C MET A 181 -5.71 1.85 18.08
N ILE A 182 -6.08 0.82 18.85
CA ILE A 182 -7.04 0.96 19.95
C ILE A 182 -6.44 1.83 21.07
N GLU A 183 -5.16 1.71 21.37
CA GLU A 183 -4.51 2.57 22.36
C GLU A 183 -4.53 4.05 21.95
N ALA A 184 -4.24 4.34 20.67
CA ALA A 184 -4.35 5.70 20.12
C ALA A 184 -5.80 6.24 20.19
N ALA A 185 -6.78 5.37 19.85
CA ALA A 185 -8.19 5.74 19.95
C ALA A 185 -8.62 6.03 21.40
N LYS A 186 -8.22 5.20 22.35
CA LYS A 186 -8.51 5.39 23.79
C LYS A 186 -7.96 6.71 24.30
N LYS A 187 -6.72 7.04 23.93
CA LYS A 187 -6.12 8.33 24.31
C LYS A 187 -6.97 9.48 23.77
N THR A 188 -7.29 9.47 22.47
CA THR A 188 -8.09 10.52 21.84
C THR A 188 -9.49 10.62 22.44
N ILE A 189 -10.17 9.49 22.66
CA ILE A 189 -11.51 9.44 23.29
C ILE A 189 -11.46 10.08 24.68
N LYS A 190 -10.46 9.73 25.50
CA LYS A 190 -10.28 10.31 26.84
C LYS A 190 -10.02 11.81 26.79
N ASP A 191 -9.14 12.26 25.91
CA ASP A 191 -8.81 13.68 25.73
C ASP A 191 -10.04 14.51 25.32
N MET A 192 -11.02 13.87 24.66
CA MET A 192 -12.30 14.47 24.27
C MET A 192 -13.44 14.26 25.30
N GLY A 193 -13.12 13.73 26.48
CA GLY A 193 -14.09 13.54 27.57
C GLY A 193 -15.00 12.33 27.43
N GLY A 194 -14.70 11.41 26.48
CA GLY A 194 -15.37 10.13 26.34
C GLY A 194 -14.84 9.07 27.31
N ILE A 195 -15.58 7.97 27.47
CA ILE A 195 -15.21 6.84 28.32
C ILE A 195 -15.23 5.52 27.56
N ILE A 196 -14.31 4.63 27.87
CA ILE A 196 -14.28 3.25 27.37
C ILE A 196 -14.97 2.35 28.38
N LEU A 197 -16.04 1.67 27.96
CA LEU A 197 -16.79 0.74 28.77
C LEU A 197 -16.22 -0.69 28.74
N GLY A 198 -15.57 -1.05 27.65
CA GLY A 198 -14.93 -2.34 27.45
C GLY A 198 -13.88 -2.27 26.37
N GLU A 199 -12.84 -3.05 26.53
CA GLU A 199 -11.72 -3.20 25.61
C GLU A 199 -11.48 -4.70 25.40
N GLU A 200 -11.68 -5.17 24.18
CA GLU A 200 -11.67 -6.60 23.86
C GLU A 200 -10.76 -6.88 22.66
N TYR A 201 -10.05 -7.99 22.73
CA TYR A 201 -9.15 -8.41 21.67
C TYR A 201 -9.39 -9.85 21.25
N GLN A 202 -9.35 -10.10 19.95
CA GLN A 202 -9.49 -11.41 19.34
C GLN A 202 -8.15 -11.84 18.72
N PRO A 203 -7.67 -13.07 18.96
CA PRO A 203 -6.52 -13.61 18.26
C PRO A 203 -6.68 -13.53 16.74
N LEU A 204 -5.59 -13.23 16.03
CA LEU A 204 -5.59 -12.86 14.61
C LEU A 204 -6.25 -13.90 13.69
N GLN A 205 -6.13 -15.17 14.01
CA GLN A 205 -6.63 -16.28 13.19
C GLN A 205 -8.04 -16.76 13.59
N GLN A 206 -8.68 -16.10 14.56
CA GLN A 206 -10.02 -16.51 15.01
C GLN A 206 -11.11 -15.68 14.33
N SER A 207 -12.17 -16.36 13.91
CA SER A 207 -13.32 -15.79 13.22
C SER A 207 -14.59 -15.71 14.06
N ASP A 208 -14.64 -16.32 15.26
CA ASP A 208 -15.81 -16.30 16.16
C ASP A 208 -15.75 -15.12 17.14
N TRP A 209 -16.56 -14.11 16.91
CA TRP A 209 -16.69 -12.88 17.71
C TRP A 209 -17.80 -12.91 18.75
N THR A 210 -18.53 -14.05 18.86
CA THR A 210 -19.75 -14.17 19.68
C THR A 210 -19.55 -13.71 21.13
N ALA A 211 -18.47 -14.11 21.77
CA ALA A 211 -18.16 -13.75 23.15
C ALA A 211 -17.95 -12.24 23.31
N ILE A 212 -17.18 -11.63 22.41
CA ILE A 212 -16.90 -10.18 22.39
C ILE A 212 -18.19 -9.40 22.13
N ILE A 213 -19.00 -9.83 21.16
CA ILE A 213 -20.28 -9.19 20.84
C ILE A 213 -21.26 -9.26 22.01
N SER A 214 -21.27 -10.36 22.77
CA SER A 214 -22.08 -10.49 23.99
C SER A 214 -21.66 -9.47 25.06
N LYS A 215 -20.36 -9.22 25.23
CA LYS A 215 -19.83 -8.20 26.15
C LYS A 215 -20.18 -6.77 25.69
N ILE A 216 -20.07 -6.48 24.38
CA ILE A 216 -20.50 -5.19 23.81
C ILE A 216 -21.99 -4.95 24.12
N ARG A 217 -22.85 -5.96 23.88
CA ARG A 217 -24.27 -5.86 24.18
C ARG A 217 -24.54 -5.57 25.66
N ALA A 218 -23.85 -6.27 26.57
CA ALA A 218 -23.99 -6.08 28.02
C ALA A 218 -23.52 -4.70 28.46
N ALA A 219 -22.46 -4.17 27.86
CA ALA A 219 -21.94 -2.83 28.16
C ALA A 219 -22.85 -1.70 27.66
N ASN A 220 -23.66 -1.95 26.66
CA ASN A 220 -24.59 -1.00 26.03
C ASN A 220 -23.92 0.35 25.72
N PRO A 221 -22.88 0.40 24.84
CA PRO A 221 -22.18 1.62 24.49
C PRO A 221 -23.01 2.51 23.56
N ASP A 222 -22.63 3.81 23.46
CA ASP A 222 -23.20 4.71 22.45
C ASP A 222 -22.61 4.45 21.05
N GLY A 223 -21.41 3.85 20.98
CA GLY A 223 -20.74 3.50 19.73
C GLY A 223 -19.57 2.54 19.92
N ILE A 224 -19.11 2.00 18.81
CA ILE A 224 -17.98 1.06 18.74
C ILE A 224 -16.85 1.72 17.98
N ILE A 225 -15.62 1.58 18.46
CA ILE A 225 -14.39 1.78 17.71
C ILE A 225 -13.68 0.45 17.56
N TYR A 226 -13.30 0.08 16.33
CA TYR A 226 -12.62 -1.19 16.14
C TYR A 226 -11.40 -1.09 15.22
N SER A 227 -10.43 -1.98 15.46
CA SER A 227 -9.22 -2.16 14.69
C SER A 227 -8.85 -3.64 14.60
N THR A 228 -9.52 -4.34 13.69
CA THR A 228 -9.18 -5.74 13.38
C THR A 228 -8.11 -5.79 12.28
N SER A 229 -7.53 -6.95 12.03
CA SER A 229 -6.78 -7.14 10.78
C SER A 229 -7.70 -6.93 9.58
N GLY A 230 -7.18 -6.43 8.46
CA GLY A 230 -7.93 -6.26 7.22
C GLY A 230 -8.50 -7.59 6.68
N GLY A 231 -9.42 -7.50 5.72
CA GLY A 231 -10.01 -8.67 5.08
C GLY A 231 -10.88 -9.52 6.00
N GLY A 232 -10.58 -10.80 6.11
CA GLY A 232 -11.42 -11.80 6.78
C GLY A 232 -11.88 -11.43 8.19
N PRO A 233 -11.00 -11.15 9.15
CA PRO A 233 -11.39 -10.80 10.52
C PRO A 233 -12.32 -9.59 10.62
N ASN A 234 -12.13 -8.60 9.75
CA ASN A 234 -12.97 -7.41 9.65
C ASN A 234 -14.39 -7.77 9.20
N ILE A 235 -14.47 -8.55 8.12
CA ILE A 235 -15.75 -9.00 7.54
C ILE A 235 -16.53 -9.86 8.54
N ASP A 236 -15.87 -10.80 9.22
CA ASP A 236 -16.48 -11.70 10.18
C ASP A 236 -17.04 -10.95 11.40
N PHE A 237 -16.28 -9.98 11.92
CA PHE A 237 -16.75 -9.12 13.01
C PHE A 237 -18.02 -8.37 12.63
N LEU A 238 -18.03 -7.68 11.50
CA LEU A 238 -19.18 -6.88 11.04
C LEU A 238 -20.41 -7.74 10.76
N LYS A 239 -20.24 -8.90 10.13
CA LYS A 239 -21.34 -9.84 9.87
C LYS A 239 -21.99 -10.35 11.15
N GLN A 240 -21.17 -10.74 12.14
CA GLN A 240 -21.66 -11.24 13.43
C GLN A 240 -22.29 -10.12 14.28
N LEU A 241 -21.72 -8.90 14.24
CA LEU A 241 -22.28 -7.74 14.91
C LEU A 241 -23.68 -7.40 14.37
N LYS A 242 -23.84 -7.37 13.05
CA LYS A 242 -25.14 -7.15 12.39
C LYS A 242 -26.13 -8.26 12.69
N ALA A 243 -25.71 -9.53 12.63
CA ALA A 243 -26.55 -10.69 12.98
C ALA A 243 -27.02 -10.64 14.45
N ALA A 244 -26.21 -10.06 15.33
CA ALA A 244 -26.58 -9.82 16.71
C ALA A 244 -27.57 -8.65 16.90
N GLY A 245 -27.93 -7.90 15.86
CA GLY A 245 -28.89 -6.79 15.91
C GLY A 245 -28.37 -5.55 16.62
N LEU A 246 -27.05 -5.35 16.68
CA LEU A 246 -26.44 -4.14 17.24
C LEU A 246 -26.39 -3.05 16.18
N THR A 247 -26.94 -1.86 16.49
CA THR A 247 -27.20 -0.77 15.53
C THR A 247 -26.54 0.56 15.91
N MET A 248 -25.73 0.58 16.99
CA MET A 248 -25.00 1.80 17.38
C MET A 248 -24.01 2.21 16.29
N PRO A 249 -23.64 3.51 16.21
CA PRO A 249 -22.60 4.00 15.31
C PRO A 249 -21.28 3.23 15.46
N ILE A 250 -20.65 2.91 14.34
CA ILE A 250 -19.39 2.15 14.29
C ILE A 250 -18.32 2.98 13.59
N GLY A 251 -17.19 3.20 14.26
CA GLY A 251 -15.97 3.73 13.67
C GLY A 251 -14.97 2.61 13.43
N SER A 252 -14.36 2.60 12.25
CA SER A 252 -13.29 1.65 11.89
C SER A 252 -11.96 2.34 11.76
N LEU A 253 -10.91 1.68 12.26
CA LEU A 253 -9.52 2.05 12.08
C LEU A 253 -8.77 1.08 11.14
N SER A 254 -9.51 0.19 10.44
CA SER A 254 -8.90 -0.90 9.69
C SER A 254 -9.67 -1.37 8.46
N ILE A 255 -10.85 -0.81 8.19
CA ILE A 255 -11.62 -1.14 6.98
C ILE A 255 -11.04 -0.37 5.78
N ASP A 256 -11.09 -0.99 4.63
CA ASP A 256 -10.79 -0.43 3.32
C ASP A 256 -11.96 -0.71 2.37
N GLU A 257 -11.93 -0.14 1.15
CA GLU A 257 -13.05 -0.24 0.20
C GLU A 257 -13.31 -1.67 -0.26
N LEU A 258 -12.25 -2.48 -0.49
CA LEU A 258 -12.43 -3.87 -0.91
C LEU A 258 -12.99 -4.74 0.23
N THR A 259 -12.54 -4.51 1.46
CA THR A 259 -13.09 -5.16 2.65
C THR A 259 -14.54 -4.75 2.90
N ALA A 260 -14.88 -3.47 2.68
CA ALA A 260 -16.25 -2.98 2.78
C ALA A 260 -17.18 -3.63 1.74
N GLU A 261 -16.74 -3.72 0.50
CA GLU A 261 -17.45 -4.40 -0.60
C GLU A 261 -17.69 -5.88 -0.27
N ALA A 262 -16.65 -6.60 0.18
CA ALA A 262 -16.74 -8.00 0.59
C ALA A 262 -17.65 -8.21 1.83
N GLY A 263 -17.73 -7.22 2.72
CA GLY A 263 -18.65 -7.19 3.86
C GLY A 263 -20.09 -6.93 3.43
N GLY A 264 -20.29 -6.25 2.31
CA GLY A 264 -21.60 -5.90 1.77
C GLY A 264 -22.45 -5.14 2.79
N ASN A 265 -23.73 -5.53 2.92
CA ASN A 265 -24.66 -4.88 3.84
C ASN A 265 -24.27 -5.00 5.33
N ALA A 266 -23.34 -5.86 5.69
CA ALA A 266 -22.84 -5.95 7.06
C ALA A 266 -21.92 -4.78 7.43
N ALA A 267 -21.28 -4.18 6.47
CA ALA A 267 -20.43 -3.01 6.64
C ALA A 267 -21.19 -1.68 6.53
N GLU A 268 -22.47 -1.71 6.15
CA GLU A 268 -23.29 -0.51 5.99
C GLU A 268 -23.26 0.39 7.22
N GLY A 269 -23.05 1.68 7.01
CA GLY A 269 -23.05 2.68 8.08
C GLY A 269 -21.74 2.81 8.84
N VAL A 270 -20.74 1.97 8.58
CA VAL A 270 -19.41 2.09 9.19
C VAL A 270 -18.74 3.38 8.71
N TYR A 271 -18.21 4.17 9.65
CA TYR A 271 -17.41 5.37 9.39
C TYR A 271 -15.93 5.04 9.51
N TYR A 272 -15.11 5.61 8.64
CA TYR A 272 -13.66 5.47 8.72
C TYR A 272 -12.93 6.61 8.04
N THR A 273 -11.69 6.80 8.42
CA THR A 273 -10.79 7.78 7.83
C THR A 273 -9.64 7.08 7.12
N GLY A 274 -9.17 7.68 6.06
CA GLY A 274 -8.06 7.16 5.25
C GLY A 274 -7.53 8.24 4.32
N ASP A 275 -6.44 7.94 3.65
CA ASP A 275 -5.73 8.85 2.75
C ASP A 275 -6.12 8.67 1.27
N TYR A 276 -6.78 7.58 0.93
CA TYR A 276 -7.26 7.29 -0.41
C TYR A 276 -8.65 6.65 -0.41
N PHE A 277 -9.44 7.05 -1.39
CA PHE A 277 -10.74 6.48 -1.76
C PHE A 277 -10.93 6.58 -3.26
N THR A 278 -11.56 5.58 -3.87
CA THR A 278 -11.89 5.60 -5.30
C THR A 278 -12.78 6.79 -5.69
N GLY A 279 -13.53 7.33 -4.74
CA GLY A 279 -14.39 8.51 -4.91
C GLY A 279 -13.67 9.86 -4.86
N ILE A 280 -12.35 9.92 -4.72
CA ILE A 280 -11.59 11.17 -4.77
C ILE A 280 -11.67 11.78 -6.18
N ASP A 281 -12.12 13.02 -6.26
CA ASP A 281 -12.31 13.73 -7.53
C ASP A 281 -11.07 14.53 -7.92
N ASN A 282 -10.07 13.85 -8.50
CA ASN A 282 -8.92 14.50 -9.14
C ASN A 282 -8.54 13.78 -10.44
N PRO A 283 -7.80 14.44 -11.36
CA PRO A 283 -7.42 13.85 -12.65
C PRO A 283 -6.58 12.58 -12.54
N GLU A 284 -5.66 12.52 -11.57
CA GLU A 284 -4.73 11.41 -11.39
C GLU A 284 -5.46 10.14 -10.92
N ASN A 285 -6.43 10.30 -10.00
CA ASN A 285 -7.27 9.18 -9.57
C ASN A 285 -8.13 8.64 -10.72
N LYS A 286 -8.73 9.52 -11.52
CA LYS A 286 -9.52 9.10 -12.70
C LYS A 286 -8.65 8.30 -13.67
N ARG A 287 -7.44 8.80 -13.98
CA ARG A 287 -6.48 8.13 -14.85
C ARG A 287 -6.08 6.74 -14.29
N PHE A 288 -5.77 6.66 -13.01
CA PHE A 288 -5.43 5.41 -12.33
C PHE A 288 -6.57 4.38 -12.41
N LEU A 289 -7.79 4.77 -12.05
CA LEU A 289 -8.95 3.88 -12.10
C LEU A 289 -9.28 3.40 -13.52
N GLU A 290 -9.16 4.28 -14.52
CA GLU A 290 -9.34 3.93 -15.93
C GLU A 290 -8.25 2.95 -16.40
N ALA A 291 -7.00 3.16 -16.02
CA ALA A 291 -5.87 2.29 -16.35
C ALA A 291 -6.02 0.90 -15.70
N MET A 292 -6.40 0.84 -14.41
CA MET A 292 -6.72 -0.40 -13.71
C MET A 292 -7.83 -1.17 -14.41
N LYS A 293 -8.93 -0.50 -14.73
CA LYS A 293 -10.07 -1.11 -15.44
C LYS A 293 -9.67 -1.60 -16.83
N LYS A 294 -8.87 -0.83 -17.56
CA LYS A 294 -8.39 -1.20 -18.91
C LYS A 294 -7.49 -2.44 -18.86
N LYS A 295 -6.60 -2.53 -17.88
CA LYS A 295 -5.63 -3.63 -17.77
C LYS A 295 -6.30 -4.92 -17.29
N PHE A 296 -7.11 -4.86 -16.26
CA PHE A 296 -7.61 -6.06 -15.58
C PHE A 296 -9.05 -6.43 -15.94
N GLY A 297 -9.85 -5.53 -16.50
CA GLY A 297 -11.21 -5.82 -16.98
C GLY A 297 -12.07 -6.48 -15.92
N ALA A 298 -12.55 -7.70 -16.20
CA ALA A 298 -13.38 -8.49 -15.28
C ALA A 298 -12.61 -9.05 -14.06
N GLU A 299 -11.28 -9.14 -14.14
CA GLU A 299 -10.43 -9.62 -13.04
C GLU A 299 -10.02 -8.51 -12.07
N LEU A 300 -10.42 -7.27 -12.35
CA LEU A 300 -10.11 -6.13 -11.50
C LEU A 300 -10.63 -6.34 -10.07
N LYS A 301 -9.74 -6.19 -9.10
CA LYS A 301 -10.11 -6.04 -7.69
C LYS A 301 -10.29 -4.57 -7.38
N THR A 302 -11.29 -4.24 -6.59
CA THR A 302 -11.59 -2.85 -6.22
C THR A 302 -10.34 -2.19 -5.64
N PRO A 303 -9.81 -1.12 -6.28
CA PRO A 303 -8.70 -0.37 -5.73
C PRO A 303 -9.07 0.21 -4.36
N ASN A 304 -8.11 0.23 -3.47
CA ASN A 304 -8.26 0.73 -2.10
C ASN A 304 -6.96 1.41 -1.64
N ALA A 305 -6.94 1.96 -0.44
CA ALA A 305 -5.78 2.66 0.09
C ALA A 305 -4.50 1.82 0.02
N LEU A 306 -4.56 0.51 0.36
CA LEU A 306 -3.38 -0.38 0.35
C LEU A 306 -2.82 -0.57 -1.05
N SER A 307 -3.69 -0.76 -2.04
CA SER A 307 -3.28 -0.97 -3.43
C SER A 307 -2.80 0.34 -4.10
N GLU A 308 -3.39 1.46 -3.75
CA GLU A 308 -2.97 2.77 -4.25
C GLU A 308 -1.61 3.18 -3.65
N GLN A 309 -1.40 2.94 -2.36
CA GLN A 309 -0.12 3.18 -1.70
C GLN A 309 1.01 2.35 -2.32
N GLU A 310 0.73 1.14 -2.77
CA GLU A 310 1.67 0.30 -3.52
C GLU A 310 2.05 0.93 -4.86
N TYR A 311 1.06 1.40 -5.62
CA TYR A 311 1.27 2.11 -6.89
C TYR A 311 2.15 3.36 -6.69
N ASP A 312 1.85 4.18 -5.69
CA ASP A 312 2.63 5.36 -5.34
C ASP A 312 4.07 5.00 -4.94
N GLY A 313 4.25 3.92 -4.16
CA GLY A 313 5.55 3.45 -3.71
C GLY A 313 6.48 3.08 -4.87
N LEU A 314 5.96 2.39 -5.89
CA LEU A 314 6.73 2.03 -7.09
C LEU A 314 7.15 3.27 -7.88
N HIS A 315 6.24 4.21 -8.10
CA HIS A 315 6.56 5.44 -8.82
C HIS A 315 7.54 6.33 -8.04
N ALA A 316 7.38 6.45 -6.72
CA ALA A 316 8.31 7.20 -5.87
C ALA A 316 9.74 6.61 -5.91
N TYR A 317 9.86 5.27 -5.85
CA TYR A 317 11.15 4.59 -6.02
C TYR A 317 11.76 4.87 -7.40
N ALA A 318 10.98 4.76 -8.47
CA ALA A 318 11.45 5.02 -9.82
C ALA A 318 11.98 6.47 -9.96
N MET A 319 11.23 7.45 -9.45
CA MET A 319 11.66 8.86 -9.45
C MET A 319 12.92 9.07 -8.63
N ALA A 320 13.06 8.37 -7.48
CA ALA A 320 14.27 8.44 -6.66
C ALA A 320 15.49 7.87 -7.40
N ALA A 321 15.33 6.74 -8.10
CA ALA A 321 16.38 6.12 -8.90
C ALA A 321 16.82 7.03 -10.07
N GLU A 322 15.87 7.60 -10.81
CA GLU A 322 16.15 8.56 -11.90
C GLU A 322 16.87 9.82 -11.36
N LYS A 323 16.41 10.37 -10.24
CA LYS A 323 17.05 11.54 -9.61
C LYS A 323 18.43 11.24 -9.07
N ALA A 324 18.66 10.03 -8.53
CA ALA A 324 19.97 9.58 -8.06
C ALA A 324 20.91 9.14 -9.20
N GLY A 325 20.38 8.84 -10.39
CA GLY A 325 21.12 8.28 -11.52
C GLY A 325 21.61 6.84 -11.28
N THR A 326 21.04 6.14 -10.29
CA THR A 326 21.48 4.80 -9.89
C THR A 326 20.40 4.09 -9.06
N THR A 327 20.42 2.74 -9.05
CA THR A 327 19.63 1.90 -8.13
C THR A 327 20.42 1.53 -6.86
N ASN A 328 21.59 2.11 -6.64
CA ASN A 328 22.37 1.87 -5.41
C ASN A 328 21.57 2.29 -4.16
N ALA A 329 21.39 1.38 -3.23
CA ALA A 329 20.56 1.56 -2.06
C ALA A 329 20.94 2.79 -1.21
N ASP A 330 22.27 2.98 -0.94
CA ASP A 330 22.75 4.09 -0.11
C ASP A 330 22.54 5.48 -0.80
N ALA A 331 22.40 5.50 -2.13
CA ALA A 331 22.02 6.69 -2.87
C ALA A 331 20.52 6.91 -2.83
N ILE A 332 19.73 5.84 -3.03
CA ILE A 332 18.27 5.88 -3.03
C ILE A 332 17.72 6.40 -1.69
N ILE A 333 18.18 5.87 -0.56
CA ILE A 333 17.64 6.27 0.76
C ILE A 333 17.85 7.75 1.08
N LYS A 334 18.86 8.39 0.46
CA LYS A 334 19.13 9.85 0.62
C LYS A 334 18.20 10.70 -0.27
N VAL A 335 17.80 10.15 -1.40
CA VAL A 335 17.03 10.89 -2.41
C VAL A 335 15.53 10.70 -2.22
N LEU A 336 15.08 9.52 -1.80
CA LEU A 336 13.65 9.17 -1.68
C LEU A 336 12.84 10.19 -0.86
N PRO A 337 13.30 10.72 0.29
CA PRO A 337 12.55 11.75 1.01
C PRO A 337 12.45 13.10 0.29
N THR A 338 13.21 13.28 -0.79
CA THR A 338 13.22 14.52 -1.60
C THR A 338 12.38 14.42 -2.86
N VAL A 339 11.72 13.30 -3.07
CA VAL A 339 10.82 13.05 -4.19
C VAL A 339 9.41 13.45 -3.81
N VAL A 340 8.75 14.17 -4.70
CA VAL A 340 7.31 14.46 -4.63
C VAL A 340 6.64 13.66 -5.74
N PHE A 341 5.74 12.76 -5.40
CA PHE A 341 4.94 12.02 -6.36
C PHE A 341 3.50 12.58 -6.37
N GLU A 342 3.03 12.95 -7.55
CA GLU A 342 1.64 13.37 -7.78
C GLU A 342 0.84 12.14 -8.21
N GLY A 343 0.18 11.52 -7.24
CA GLY A 343 -0.54 10.25 -7.40
C GLY A 343 -2.07 10.38 -7.31
N PRO A 344 -2.78 9.23 -7.32
CA PRO A 344 -4.24 9.19 -7.23
C PRO A 344 -4.81 9.86 -5.97
N ARG A 345 -4.11 9.83 -4.84
CA ARG A 345 -4.51 10.51 -3.60
C ARG A 345 -4.00 11.96 -3.50
N GLY A 346 -3.26 12.44 -4.51
CA GLY A 346 -2.64 13.76 -4.53
C GLY A 346 -1.13 13.70 -4.33
N SER A 347 -0.56 14.81 -3.84
CA SER A 347 0.89 14.97 -3.68
C SER A 347 1.39 14.24 -2.44
N VAL A 348 2.38 13.37 -2.60
CA VAL A 348 3.00 12.61 -1.50
C VAL A 348 4.50 12.87 -1.50
N GLN A 349 5.02 13.32 -0.36
CA GLN A 349 6.45 13.44 -0.08
C GLN A 349 6.74 12.95 1.33
N MET A 350 7.72 12.09 1.48
CA MET A 350 8.15 11.64 2.80
C MET A 350 8.93 12.75 3.53
N ASN A 351 8.77 12.81 4.84
CA ASN A 351 9.52 13.72 5.71
C ASN A 351 10.89 13.14 6.09
N LYS A 352 11.64 13.86 6.92
CA LYS A 352 12.98 13.43 7.40
C LYS A 352 12.96 12.15 8.24
N GLN A 353 11.78 11.74 8.71
CA GLN A 353 11.57 10.49 9.48
C GLN A 353 11.06 9.35 8.60
N ASN A 354 11.13 9.50 7.27
CA ASN A 354 10.67 8.55 6.27
C ASN A 354 9.15 8.22 6.36
N HIS A 355 8.34 9.18 6.85
CA HIS A 355 6.89 9.12 6.86
C HIS A 355 6.32 10.30 6.07
N ALA A 356 5.10 10.16 5.56
CA ALA A 356 4.50 11.19 4.72
C ALA A 356 3.37 11.95 5.44
N PRO A 357 3.33 13.30 5.39
CA PRO A 357 2.08 14.04 5.51
C PRO A 357 1.13 13.58 4.41
N LEU A 358 -0.14 13.31 4.74
CA LEU A 358 -1.10 12.71 3.82
C LEU A 358 -2.45 13.46 3.85
N PRO A 359 -3.15 13.57 2.71
CA PRO A 359 -4.52 14.04 2.70
C PRO A 359 -5.39 13.00 3.42
N ILE A 360 -6.23 13.45 4.35
CA ILE A 360 -7.09 12.55 5.10
C ILE A 360 -8.55 12.89 4.86
N TYR A 361 -9.31 11.87 4.55
CA TYR A 361 -10.74 11.95 4.28
C TYR A 361 -11.52 11.15 5.31
N LEU A 362 -12.78 11.55 5.55
CA LEU A 362 -13.79 10.75 6.23
C LEU A 362 -14.72 10.13 5.20
N ALA A 363 -15.03 8.88 5.38
CA ALA A 363 -15.95 8.17 4.54
C ALA A 363 -16.95 7.31 5.31
N GLN A 364 -18.02 6.90 4.64
CA GLN A 364 -19.04 5.99 5.15
C GLN A 364 -19.32 4.91 4.14
N VAL A 365 -19.41 3.67 4.61
CA VAL A 365 -19.85 2.54 3.80
C VAL A 365 -21.36 2.62 3.56
N GLN A 366 -21.78 2.48 2.31
CA GLN A 366 -23.16 2.51 1.86
C GLN A 366 -23.76 1.10 1.85
N ALA A 367 -25.06 0.99 1.67
CA ALA A 367 -25.80 -0.29 1.66
C ALA A 367 -25.32 -1.28 0.58
N ASP A 368 -24.77 -0.79 -0.52
CA ASP A 368 -24.18 -1.60 -1.61
C ASP A 368 -22.71 -1.99 -1.37
N GLY A 369 -22.18 -1.71 -0.19
CA GLY A 369 -20.78 -1.95 0.18
C GLY A 369 -19.80 -0.90 -0.35
N LYS A 370 -20.23 0.03 -1.19
CA LYS A 370 -19.39 1.10 -1.69
C LYS A 370 -19.14 2.17 -0.64
N THR A 371 -18.09 2.91 -0.83
CA THR A 371 -17.70 3.98 0.07
C THR A 371 -18.08 5.34 -0.48
N LYS A 372 -18.65 6.19 0.39
CA LYS A 372 -18.93 7.60 0.09
C LYS A 372 -18.04 8.48 0.94
N VAL A 373 -17.21 9.30 0.29
CA VAL A 373 -16.44 10.36 0.95
C VAL A 373 -17.41 11.43 1.47
N LEU A 374 -17.30 11.75 2.76
CA LEU A 374 -18.16 12.72 3.45
C LEU A 374 -17.45 14.03 3.71
N ARG A 375 -16.13 14.00 3.96
CA ARG A 375 -15.34 15.15 4.35
C ARG A 375 -13.88 14.99 3.94
N ASP A 376 -13.26 16.07 3.52
CA ASP A 376 -11.83 16.25 3.36
C ASP A 376 -11.30 17.05 4.56
N PHE A 377 -10.28 16.54 5.24
CA PHE A 377 -9.59 17.20 6.34
C PHE A 377 -8.31 17.91 5.89
N GLY A 378 -7.95 17.79 4.61
CA GLY A 378 -6.70 18.30 4.08
C GLY A 378 -5.49 17.47 4.50
N LEU A 379 -4.32 18.05 4.33
CA LEU A 379 -3.04 17.42 4.64
C LEU A 379 -2.81 17.37 6.15
N ILE A 380 -2.61 16.16 6.69
CA ILE A 380 -2.32 15.93 8.11
C ILE A 380 -0.91 15.36 8.26
N ASP A 381 -0.11 16.01 9.12
CA ASP A 381 1.25 15.57 9.46
C ASP A 381 1.21 14.28 10.30
N PRO A 382 2.10 13.30 10.06
CA PRO A 382 2.17 12.06 10.84
C PRO A 382 2.67 12.26 12.28
N GLY A 383 3.11 13.45 12.64
CA GLY A 383 3.75 13.71 13.92
C GLY A 383 5.15 13.11 14.02
N ASP A 384 5.69 13.13 15.23
CA ASP A 384 7.03 12.60 15.51
C ASP A 384 6.99 11.06 15.60
N GLN A 385 7.34 10.40 14.49
CA GLN A 385 7.34 8.94 14.38
C GLN A 385 8.65 8.31 14.86
N CYS A 386 9.78 9.02 14.72
CA CYS A 386 11.11 8.53 15.03
C CYS A 386 11.91 9.55 15.85
N PRO A 387 11.55 9.80 17.13
CA PRO A 387 12.08 10.89 17.94
C PRO A 387 13.60 10.84 18.21
N THR A 388 14.25 9.70 17.95
CA THR A 388 15.70 9.50 18.15
C THR A 388 16.50 9.55 16.87
N ARG A 389 15.88 9.91 15.76
CA ARG A 389 16.51 9.95 14.43
C ARG A 389 16.90 11.35 14.00
#